data_0c5ab215829a88b2579cbc32dd51e828
#
_entry.id   0c5ab215829a88b2579cbc32dd51e828
#
_cell.length_a   1.000
_cell.length_b   1.000
_cell.length_c   1.000
_cell.angle_alpha   90.00
_cell.angle_beta   90.00
_cell.angle_gamma   90.00
#
_symmetry.space_group_name_H-M   'P 1'
#
loop_
_entity.id
_entity.type
_entity.pdbx_description
1 polymer ?
#
loop_
_entity_poly.entity_id
_entity_poly.type
_entity_poly.pdbx_seq_one_letter_code
_entity_poly.pdbx_strand_id
1 'polypeptide(L)' 'MITFDCVKNEELGLYEGTLCVRLPEISVTRYKADRNDFKYEMRRAVSEIVEEIIEKQLDD' A
#
# COMPACT_ATOMS: atom_id res chain seq x y z
N MET A 1 -1.15 2.94 -13.78
CA MET A 1 -1.21 1.49 -13.46
C MET A 1 -0.90 1.28 -11.99
N ILE A 2 -1.68 0.45 -11.32
CA ILE A 2 -1.49 0.11 -9.93
C ILE A 2 -1.13 -1.36 -9.83
N THR A 3 -0.06 -1.67 -9.10
CA THR A 3 0.32 -3.06 -8.83
C THR A 3 0.32 -3.31 -7.33
N PHE A 4 -0.03 -4.52 -6.95
CA PHE A 4 -0.04 -4.94 -5.56
C PHE A 4 0.67 -6.28 -5.45
N ASP A 5 1.71 -6.33 -4.62
CA ASP A 5 2.44 -7.55 -4.31
C ASP A 5 2.25 -7.90 -2.85
N CYS A 6 1.93 -9.14 -2.57
CA CYS A 6 1.73 -9.61 -1.21
C CYS A 6 2.51 -10.90 -0.99
N VAL A 7 3.30 -10.92 0.06
CA VAL A 7 4.08 -12.08 0.45
C VAL A 7 3.88 -12.35 1.92
N LYS A 8 3.78 -13.62 2.31
CA LYS A 8 3.77 -13.98 3.71
C LYS A 8 5.18 -14.42 4.11
N ASN A 9 5.77 -13.71 5.06
CA ASN A 9 7.06 -14.10 5.62
C ASN A 9 6.81 -15.07 6.76
N GLU A 10 7.05 -16.36 6.53
CA GLU A 10 6.76 -17.41 7.51
C GLU A 10 7.70 -17.37 8.70
N GLU A 11 8.94 -16.91 8.51
CA GLU A 11 9.89 -16.80 9.61
C GLU A 11 9.46 -15.78 10.65
N LEU A 12 8.92 -14.64 10.19
CA LEU A 12 8.49 -13.57 11.07
C LEU A 12 7.00 -13.62 11.38
N GLY A 13 6.25 -14.46 10.66
CA GLY A 13 4.80 -14.55 10.83
C GLY A 13 4.08 -13.28 10.38
N LEU A 14 4.65 -12.54 9.44
CA LEU A 14 4.10 -11.28 8.98
C LEU A 14 3.66 -11.35 7.52
N TYR A 15 2.59 -10.62 7.20
CA TYR A 15 2.25 -10.32 5.82
C TYR A 15 2.94 -9.03 5.42
N GLU A 16 3.53 -9.04 4.24
CA GLU A 16 4.14 -7.85 3.66
C GLU A 16 3.40 -7.52 2.38
N GLY A 17 2.87 -6.31 2.30
CA GLY A 17 2.16 -5.84 1.11
C GLY A 17 2.77 -4.56 0.58
N THR A 18 2.97 -4.49 -0.73
CA THR A 18 3.51 -3.31 -1.40
C THR A 18 2.58 -2.89 -2.51
N LEU A 19 2.13 -1.64 -2.44
CA LEU A 19 1.34 -0.98 -3.48
C LEU A 19 2.23 -0.02 -4.24
N CYS A 20 2.20 -0.13 -5.55
CA CYS A 20 2.97 0.74 -6.43
C CYS A 20 2.06 1.42 -7.44
N VAL A 21 2.18 2.73 -7.57
CA VAL A 21 1.48 3.50 -8.59
C VAL A 21 2.53 4.13 -9.51
N ARG A 22 2.34 4.00 -10.81
CA ARG A 22 3.37 4.42 -11.77
C ARG A 22 3.32 5.89 -12.17
N LEU A 23 2.15 6.51 -12.11
CA LEU A 23 2.01 7.90 -12.56
C LEU A 23 1.09 8.66 -11.62
N PRO A 24 1.64 9.48 -10.69
CA PRO A 24 3.06 9.60 -10.33
C PRO A 24 3.59 8.35 -9.66
N GLU A 25 4.90 8.17 -9.65
CA GLU A 25 5.49 6.98 -9.04
C GLU A 25 5.40 7.06 -7.51
N ILE A 26 4.55 6.23 -6.93
CA ILE A 26 4.32 6.17 -5.50
C ILE A 26 4.35 4.71 -5.08
N SER A 27 5.09 4.42 -4.02
CA SER A 27 5.18 3.07 -3.50
C SER A 27 4.95 3.07 -2.00
N VAL A 28 4.08 2.17 -1.52
CA VAL A 28 3.76 2.05 -0.11
C VAL A 28 3.86 0.60 0.30
N THR A 29 4.58 0.34 1.39
CA THR A 29 4.73 -1.02 1.93
C THR A 29 4.23 -1.04 3.36
N ARG A 30 3.46 -2.08 3.71
CA ARG A 30 2.93 -2.28 5.05
C ARG A 30 3.13 -3.72 5.50
N TYR A 31 3.27 -3.90 6.81
CA TYR A 31 3.52 -5.20 7.42
C TYR A 31 2.53 -5.42 8.57
N LYS A 32 1.88 -6.56 8.61
CA LYS A 32 1.03 -6.96 9.73
C LYS A 32 1.04 -8.47 9.90
N ALA A 33 0.94 -8.92 11.14
CA ALA A 33 0.92 -10.34 11.46
C ALA A 33 -0.46 -10.95 11.23
N ASP A 34 -1.52 -10.22 11.58
CA ASP A 34 -2.89 -10.70 11.43
C ASP A 34 -3.43 -10.35 10.05
N ARG A 35 -4.07 -11.34 9.42
CA ARG A 35 -4.60 -11.17 8.07
C ARG A 35 -5.66 -10.06 7.98
N ASN A 36 -6.54 -9.97 8.97
CA ASN A 36 -7.58 -8.94 8.95
C ASN A 36 -7.00 -7.54 9.14
N ASP A 37 -6.03 -7.39 10.05
CA ASP A 37 -5.34 -6.13 10.24
C ASP A 37 -4.57 -5.75 8.98
N PHE A 38 -3.96 -6.73 8.32
CA PHE A 38 -3.25 -6.49 7.08
C PHE A 38 -4.19 -5.95 5.99
N LYS A 39 -5.36 -6.56 5.83
CA LYS A 39 -6.35 -6.08 4.86
C LYS A 39 -6.76 -4.64 5.16
N TYR A 40 -6.98 -4.33 6.42
CA TYR A 40 -7.36 -2.97 6.84
C TYR A 40 -6.24 -1.98 6.52
N GLU A 41 -5.00 -2.33 6.85
CA GLU A 41 -3.85 -1.46 6.58
C GLU A 41 -3.65 -1.22 5.08
N MET A 42 -3.85 -2.24 4.26
CA MET A 42 -3.70 -2.07 2.82
C MET A 42 -4.80 -1.18 2.25
N ARG A 43 -6.02 -1.25 2.78
CA ARG A 43 -7.09 -0.34 2.36
C ARG A 43 -6.76 1.10 2.73
N ARG A 44 -6.20 1.31 3.91
CA ARG A 44 -5.76 2.65 4.33
C ARG A 44 -4.64 3.15 3.44
N ALA A 45 -3.70 2.29 3.08
CA ALA A 45 -2.61 2.66 2.19
C ALA A 45 -3.13 3.12 0.82
N VAL A 46 -4.14 2.44 0.28
CA VAL A 46 -4.77 2.85 -0.97
C VAL A 46 -5.36 4.27 -0.84
N SER A 47 -6.07 4.53 0.26
CA SER A 47 -6.64 5.87 0.50
C SER A 47 -5.57 6.94 0.59
N GLU A 48 -4.46 6.66 1.27
CA GLU A 48 -3.36 7.59 1.38
C GLU A 48 -2.74 7.92 0.01
N ILE A 49 -2.58 6.90 -0.83
CA ILE A 49 -2.05 7.09 -2.17
C ILE A 49 -3.01 7.95 -3.01
N VAL A 50 -4.31 7.68 -2.94
CA VAL A 50 -5.31 8.45 -3.67
C VAL A 50 -5.27 9.91 -3.24
N GLU A 51 -5.22 10.17 -1.93
CA GLU A 51 -5.13 11.54 -1.42
C GLU A 51 -3.88 12.25 -1.93
N GLU A 52 -2.75 11.57 -1.92
CA GLU A 52 -1.50 12.15 -2.40
C GLU A 52 -1.57 12.49 -3.88
N ILE A 53 -2.17 11.63 -4.68
CA ILE A 53 -2.34 11.88 -6.11
C ILE A 53 -3.22 13.11 -6.32
N ILE A 54 -4.32 13.21 -5.58
CA ILE A 54 -5.24 14.35 -5.68
C ILE A 54 -4.51 15.65 -5.32
N GLU A 55 -3.77 15.65 -4.23
CA GLU A 55 -3.01 16.83 -3.81
C GLU A 55 -2.01 17.28 -4.87
N LYS A 56 -1.29 16.34 -5.45
CA LYS A 56 -0.32 16.66 -6.49
C LYS A 56 -0.99 17.23 -7.75
N GLN A 57 -2.17 16.75 -8.08
CA GLN A 57 -2.91 17.26 -9.22
C GLN A 57 -3.44 18.68 -8.99
N LEU A 58 -3.77 19.00 -7.74
CA LEU A 58 -4.35 20.30 -7.39
C LEU A 58 -3.30 21.36 -7.05
N ASP A 59 -2.08 20.96 -6.81
CA ASP A 59 -1.00 21.87 -6.39
C ASP A 59 -0.42 22.68 -7.54
N ASP A 60 -0.92 22.52 -8.71
CA ASP A 60 -0.55 23.32 -9.85
C ASP A 60 -1.56 24.43 -10.09
#